data_ccab8356d55f5d1cc6ba5ba410c8ff13
#
_entry.id   ccab8356d55f5d1cc6ba5ba410c8ff13
#
_cell.length_a   1.000
_cell.length_b   1.000
_cell.length_c   1.000
_cell.angle_alpha   90.00
_cell.angle_beta   90.00
_cell.angle_gamma   90.00
#
_symmetry.space_group_name_H-M   'P 1'
#
loop_
_entity.id
_entity.type
_entity.pdbx_description
1 polymer ?
#
loop_
_entity_poly.entity_id
_entity_poly.type
_entity_poly.pdbx_seq_one_letter_code
_entity_poly.pdbx_strand_id
1 'polypeptide(L)'
;MFKKIQGFSLENFKIDSSSVKNGQSFSEILQSLNISYDQIYSLGNDFKEIYDIRKIYPGDKYYTIFNSDSNKFSNLIYQHSLTEKVIMSFLDSLNITVIKSPVEIRIQKASGTISSSLWQSFIDNKLSPALVSKVASLYAWTIDFFDIQSEDNYKIIFESKYVENKFIGVGNIKAILFNHKGRDFYAFRYLSKSKKVESYFTESGESMQRALLSAPLEYVRISSKFSNRRLHPIKKIYRPHHGVDYAAPSGTDVVSTGDGKVIFAGRSGGAGNMIKIKHSFGNVVTKYLHLLRFAKGIKVGKYVEQGQKIGEVGSTGLSTGPHLDYRVYINGKAKNPL
;
A
#
# COMPACT_ATOMS: atom_id res chain seq x y z
N MET A 1 8.20 -32.74 30.25
CA MET A 1 8.09 -32.04 28.96
C MET A 1 9.36 -31.19 28.83
N PHE A 2 10.27 -31.57 27.97
CA PHE A 2 11.56 -30.89 27.84
C PHE A 2 11.36 -29.47 27.31
N LYS A 3 12.06 -28.51 27.94
CA LYS A 3 11.95 -27.10 27.53
C LYS A 3 12.69 -26.90 26.19
N LYS A 4 11.98 -26.56 25.15
CA LYS A 4 12.52 -26.25 23.81
C LYS A 4 12.57 -24.76 23.56
N ILE A 5 13.65 -24.27 22.99
CA ILE A 5 13.74 -22.89 22.48
C ILE A 5 14.03 -22.98 20.99
N GLN A 6 13.23 -22.31 20.18
CA GLN A 6 13.36 -22.28 18.72
C GLN A 6 13.39 -23.68 18.05
N GLY A 7 12.84 -24.72 18.72
CA GLY A 7 12.82 -26.10 18.25
C GLY A 7 13.97 -26.98 18.80
N PHE A 8 14.96 -26.40 19.43
CA PHE A 8 16.10 -27.13 20.01
C PHE A 8 15.87 -27.46 21.50
N SER A 9 16.22 -28.68 21.91
CA SER A 9 16.13 -29.12 23.31
C SER A 9 17.28 -28.53 24.12
N LEU A 10 16.97 -27.92 25.27
CA LEU A 10 17.98 -27.38 26.20
C LEU A 10 18.84 -28.45 26.89
N GLU A 11 18.50 -29.74 26.80
CA GLU A 11 19.32 -30.81 27.29
C GLU A 11 20.58 -31.04 26.45
N ASN A 12 20.44 -30.91 25.12
CA ASN A 12 21.48 -31.22 24.15
C ASN A 12 22.16 -29.96 23.60
N PHE A 13 21.61 -28.78 23.85
CA PHE A 13 22.10 -27.54 23.26
C PHE A 13 22.09 -26.37 24.25
N LYS A 14 23.18 -25.64 24.27
CA LYS A 14 23.28 -24.32 24.88
C LYS A 14 22.84 -23.30 23.85
N ILE A 15 21.90 -22.39 24.22
CA ILE A 15 21.34 -21.41 23.34
C ILE A 15 21.56 -20.02 23.94
N ASP A 16 22.27 -19.16 23.22
CA ASP A 16 22.47 -17.78 23.56
C ASP A 16 21.64 -16.90 22.60
N SER A 17 21.11 -15.78 23.06
CA SER A 17 20.33 -14.84 22.25
C SER A 17 20.99 -13.49 22.19
N SER A 18 20.95 -12.87 21.02
CA SER A 18 21.48 -11.56 20.77
C SER A 18 20.59 -10.78 19.78
N SER A 19 20.90 -9.52 19.59
CA SER A 19 20.25 -8.70 18.56
C SER A 19 21.31 -8.09 17.65
N VAL A 20 20.94 -7.94 16.39
CA VAL A 20 21.79 -7.31 15.37
C VAL A 20 22.02 -5.84 15.75
N LYS A 21 23.27 -5.43 15.82
CA LYS A 21 23.67 -4.06 16.11
C LYS A 21 23.60 -3.17 14.86
N ASN A 22 23.53 -1.87 15.06
CA ASN A 22 23.57 -0.94 13.95
C ASN A 22 24.90 -1.04 13.18
N GLY A 23 24.82 -1.22 11.86
CA GLY A 23 25.97 -1.41 10.99
C GLY A 23 26.58 -2.84 11.00
N GLN A 24 26.07 -3.75 11.80
CA GLN A 24 26.56 -5.12 11.88
C GLN A 24 26.09 -5.97 10.70
N SER A 25 26.98 -6.79 10.15
CA SER A 25 26.73 -7.74 9.07
C SER A 25 26.66 -9.18 9.58
N PHE A 26 26.06 -10.10 8.80
CA PHE A 26 26.13 -11.53 9.10
C PHE A 26 27.56 -12.05 9.10
N SER A 27 28.42 -11.55 8.20
CA SER A 27 29.82 -11.95 8.16
C SER A 27 30.53 -11.66 9.46
N GLU A 28 30.32 -10.50 10.09
CA GLU A 28 30.89 -10.16 11.39
C GLU A 28 30.35 -11.05 12.51
N ILE A 29 29.06 -11.36 12.50
CA ILE A 29 28.46 -12.28 13.47
C ILE A 29 29.09 -13.67 13.35
N LEU A 30 29.17 -14.21 12.12
CA LEU A 30 29.70 -15.55 11.86
C LEU A 30 31.19 -15.64 12.14
N GLN A 31 31.98 -14.62 11.82
CA GLN A 31 33.40 -14.53 12.16
C GLN A 31 33.62 -14.56 13.67
N SER A 32 32.79 -13.88 14.46
CA SER A 32 32.87 -13.93 15.93
C SER A 32 32.58 -15.31 16.53
N LEU A 33 31.97 -16.20 15.72
CA LEU A 33 31.67 -17.60 16.06
C LEU A 33 32.72 -18.57 15.46
N ASN A 34 33.84 -18.05 14.95
CA ASN A 34 34.94 -18.81 14.32
C ASN A 34 34.51 -19.58 13.05
N ILE A 35 33.55 -19.08 12.31
CA ILE A 35 33.17 -19.62 11.00
C ILE A 35 34.15 -19.10 9.94
N SER A 36 34.64 -20.01 9.09
CA SER A 36 35.64 -19.68 8.08
C SER A 36 35.08 -18.76 6.97
N TYR A 37 35.96 -17.99 6.32
CA TYR A 37 35.60 -17.15 5.19
C TYR A 37 34.97 -17.94 4.04
N ASP A 38 35.45 -19.17 3.77
CA ASP A 38 34.93 -20.03 2.71
C ASP A 38 33.46 -20.41 2.98
N GLN A 39 33.15 -20.74 4.23
CA GLN A 39 31.78 -21.04 4.63
C GLN A 39 30.87 -19.83 4.54
N ILE A 40 31.36 -18.65 4.95
CA ILE A 40 30.61 -17.40 4.84
C ILE A 40 30.38 -17.02 3.37
N TYR A 41 31.39 -17.22 2.52
CA TYR A 41 31.31 -16.99 1.08
C TYR A 41 30.27 -17.92 0.44
N SER A 42 30.30 -19.22 0.74
CA SER A 42 29.31 -20.19 0.28
C SER A 42 27.89 -19.82 0.72
N LEU A 43 27.69 -19.41 1.97
CA LEU A 43 26.38 -18.94 2.44
C LEU A 43 25.86 -17.76 1.60
N GLY A 44 26.74 -16.85 1.23
CA GLY A 44 26.38 -15.66 0.46
C GLY A 44 26.12 -15.90 -1.03
N ASN A 45 26.66 -16.95 -1.61
CA ASN A 45 26.59 -17.23 -3.04
C ASN A 45 25.77 -18.47 -3.36
N ASP A 46 26.09 -19.63 -2.75
CA ASP A 46 25.47 -20.92 -3.09
C ASP A 46 24.03 -21.01 -2.56
N PHE A 47 23.76 -20.36 -1.42
CA PHE A 47 22.43 -20.35 -0.77
C PHE A 47 21.63 -19.06 -0.98
N LYS A 48 22.13 -18.13 -1.82
CA LYS A 48 21.50 -16.82 -2.06
C LYS A 48 20.04 -16.92 -2.50
N GLU A 49 19.70 -17.92 -3.30
CA GLU A 49 18.32 -18.15 -3.77
C GLU A 49 17.38 -18.64 -2.66
N ILE A 50 17.94 -19.30 -1.62
CA ILE A 50 17.17 -19.74 -0.45
C ILE A 50 17.01 -18.57 0.52
N TYR A 51 18.11 -17.91 0.86
CA TYR A 51 18.13 -16.71 1.70
C TYR A 51 19.38 -15.86 1.41
N ASP A 52 19.17 -14.59 1.13
CA ASP A 52 20.26 -13.63 0.95
C ASP A 52 20.74 -13.12 2.32
N ILE A 53 21.87 -13.62 2.80
CA ILE A 53 22.45 -13.26 4.10
C ILE A 53 22.78 -11.78 4.28
N ARG A 54 22.76 -10.98 3.21
CA ARG A 54 22.94 -9.52 3.27
C ARG A 54 21.67 -8.82 3.77
N LYS A 55 20.52 -9.51 3.78
CA LYS A 55 19.24 -9.00 4.29
C LYS A 55 19.15 -9.17 5.79
N ILE A 56 19.93 -8.37 6.51
CA ILE A 56 19.97 -8.32 7.97
C ILE A 56 19.61 -6.90 8.42
N TYR A 57 18.80 -6.81 9.48
CA TYR A 57 18.30 -5.51 9.95
C TYR A 57 18.66 -5.28 11.43
N PRO A 58 19.10 -4.06 11.79
CA PRO A 58 19.38 -3.73 13.18
C PRO A 58 18.15 -3.93 14.07
N GLY A 59 18.36 -4.53 15.22
CA GLY A 59 17.30 -4.84 16.19
C GLY A 59 16.68 -6.24 16.03
N ASP A 60 16.85 -6.91 14.87
CA ASP A 60 16.40 -8.28 14.69
C ASP A 60 17.15 -9.23 15.63
N LYS A 61 16.43 -10.24 16.13
CA LYS A 61 17.00 -11.22 17.06
C LYS A 61 17.67 -12.35 16.31
N TYR A 62 18.78 -12.81 16.85
CA TYR A 62 19.37 -14.07 16.45
C TYR A 62 19.77 -14.92 17.67
N TYR A 63 19.83 -16.23 17.45
CA TYR A 63 20.19 -17.21 18.48
C TYR A 63 21.37 -18.02 17.96
N THR A 64 22.37 -18.16 18.81
CA THR A 64 23.52 -19.03 18.58
C THR A 64 23.36 -20.32 19.37
N ILE A 65 23.54 -21.45 18.71
CA ILE A 65 23.29 -22.77 19.26
C ILE A 65 24.59 -23.53 19.30
N PHE A 66 24.95 -23.98 20.48
CA PHE A 66 26.14 -24.81 20.75
C PHE A 66 25.72 -26.18 21.23
N ASN A 67 26.41 -27.23 20.78
CA ASN A 67 26.24 -28.56 21.33
C ASN A 67 26.68 -28.56 22.78
N SER A 68 25.91 -29.12 23.71
CA SER A 68 26.17 -29.07 25.14
C SER A 68 27.43 -29.89 25.53
N ASP A 69 27.66 -31.03 24.87
CA ASP A 69 28.77 -31.94 25.21
C ASP A 69 30.11 -31.45 24.69
N SER A 70 30.12 -30.94 23.43
CA SER A 70 31.35 -30.51 22.76
C SER A 70 31.61 -29.02 22.86
N ASN A 71 30.64 -28.24 23.31
CA ASN A 71 30.62 -26.77 23.28
C ASN A 71 30.96 -26.18 21.90
N LYS A 72 30.74 -26.98 20.83
CA LYS A 72 30.92 -26.52 19.45
C LYS A 72 29.72 -25.81 18.97
N PHE A 73 29.95 -24.69 18.27
CA PHE A 73 28.88 -23.95 17.57
C PHE A 73 28.25 -24.84 16.49
N SER A 74 26.93 -24.90 16.46
CA SER A 74 26.20 -25.80 15.57
C SER A 74 25.28 -25.07 14.59
N ASN A 75 24.50 -24.13 15.12
CA ASN A 75 23.49 -23.44 14.31
C ASN A 75 23.38 -21.96 14.69
N LEU A 76 23.04 -21.13 13.70
CA LEU A 76 22.54 -19.78 13.91
C LEU A 76 21.10 -19.71 13.45
N ILE A 77 20.22 -19.21 14.31
CA ILE A 77 18.83 -18.93 13.97
C ILE A 77 18.66 -17.41 13.92
N TYR A 78 18.36 -16.90 12.75
CA TYR A 78 18.01 -15.49 12.57
C TYR A 78 16.51 -15.33 12.49
N GLN A 79 15.94 -14.48 13.32
CA GLN A 79 14.51 -14.21 13.39
C GLN A 79 14.19 -12.81 12.87
N HIS A 80 14.03 -12.70 11.56
CA HIS A 80 13.66 -11.47 10.89
C HIS A 80 12.23 -11.01 11.22
N SER A 81 11.30 -11.95 11.44
CA SER A 81 9.91 -11.64 11.79
C SER A 81 9.32 -12.76 12.66
N LEU A 82 8.12 -12.53 13.19
CA LEU A 82 7.39 -13.61 13.88
C LEU A 82 6.93 -14.71 12.92
N THR A 83 6.82 -14.40 11.63
CA THR A 83 6.34 -15.33 10.59
C THR A 83 7.46 -16.10 9.89
N GLU A 84 8.71 -15.65 10.01
CA GLU A 84 9.82 -16.25 9.29
C GLU A 84 11.08 -16.25 10.13
N LYS A 85 11.76 -17.38 10.16
CA LYS A 85 13.09 -17.56 10.75
C LYS A 85 13.98 -18.36 9.81
N VAL A 86 15.26 -18.02 9.81
CA VAL A 86 16.30 -18.65 8.99
C VAL A 86 17.21 -19.44 9.91
N ILE A 87 17.37 -20.72 9.64
CA ILE A 87 18.31 -21.61 10.37
C ILE A 87 19.49 -21.86 9.45
N MET A 88 20.68 -21.51 9.92
CA MET A 88 21.95 -21.82 9.28
C MET A 88 22.66 -22.92 10.10
N SER A 89 22.93 -24.02 9.47
CA SER A 89 23.58 -25.20 10.10
C SER A 89 25.02 -25.33 9.65
N PHE A 90 25.94 -25.74 10.57
CA PHE A 90 27.40 -25.75 10.36
C PHE A 90 28.09 -27.05 10.77
N LEU A 91 27.41 -28.01 11.43
CA LEU A 91 28.05 -29.20 11.96
C LEU A 91 28.38 -30.25 10.89
N ASP A 92 27.36 -30.87 10.31
CA ASP A 92 27.52 -31.97 9.36
C ASP A 92 27.71 -31.49 7.93
N SER A 93 26.97 -30.49 7.56
CA SER A 93 27.04 -29.80 6.27
C SER A 93 26.53 -28.37 6.39
N LEU A 94 27.12 -27.48 5.61
CA LEU A 94 26.64 -26.12 5.49
C LEU A 94 25.26 -26.13 4.83
N ASN A 95 24.24 -25.56 5.50
CA ASN A 95 22.89 -25.52 4.97
C ASN A 95 22.11 -24.31 5.49
N ILE A 96 21.18 -23.81 4.69
CA ILE A 96 20.21 -22.79 5.09
C ILE A 96 18.80 -23.35 4.94
N THR A 97 18.00 -23.21 5.98
CA THR A 97 16.57 -23.55 5.96
C THR A 97 15.74 -22.35 6.40
N VAL A 98 14.76 -21.97 5.59
CA VAL A 98 13.78 -20.93 5.94
C VAL A 98 12.52 -21.59 6.47
N ILE A 99 12.20 -21.32 7.74
CA ILE A 99 10.99 -21.83 8.38
C ILE A 99 9.96 -20.72 8.44
N LYS A 100 8.78 -20.98 7.87
CA LYS A 100 7.64 -20.08 7.94
C LYS A 100 6.64 -20.57 8.98
N SER A 101 6.38 -19.72 9.98
CA SER A 101 5.35 -20.01 10.98
C SER A 101 3.95 -19.79 10.38
N PRO A 102 3.01 -20.69 10.61
CA PRO A 102 1.66 -20.53 10.11
C PRO A 102 1.00 -19.30 10.73
N VAL A 103 0.35 -18.50 9.88
CA VAL A 103 -0.42 -17.34 10.30
C VAL A 103 -1.87 -17.76 10.48
N GLU A 104 -2.36 -17.69 11.71
CA GLU A 104 -3.77 -17.90 12.04
C GLU A 104 -4.53 -16.60 11.78
N ILE A 105 -5.63 -16.69 11.02
CA ILE A 105 -6.54 -15.56 10.77
C ILE A 105 -7.76 -15.72 11.64
N ARG A 106 -8.00 -14.76 12.53
CA ARG A 106 -9.19 -14.69 13.38
C ARG A 106 -10.09 -13.55 12.93
N ILE A 107 -11.38 -13.84 12.75
CA ILE A 107 -12.39 -12.82 12.43
C ILE A 107 -12.81 -12.13 13.71
N GLN A 108 -12.71 -10.82 13.72
CA GLN A 108 -13.11 -9.97 14.84
C GLN A 108 -14.21 -9.00 14.40
N LYS A 109 -15.00 -8.56 15.38
CA LYS A 109 -16.05 -7.55 15.23
C LYS A 109 -15.75 -6.41 16.20
N ALA A 110 -15.97 -5.20 15.76
CA ALA A 110 -15.90 -4.02 16.60
C ALA A 110 -16.99 -3.03 16.20
N SER A 111 -17.40 -2.21 17.16
CA SER A 111 -18.30 -1.07 16.91
C SER A 111 -17.92 0.05 17.86
N GLY A 112 -18.21 1.28 17.45
CA GLY A 112 -17.94 2.45 18.30
C GLY A 112 -18.66 3.68 17.78
N THR A 113 -18.90 4.61 18.70
CA THR A 113 -19.38 5.96 18.39
C THR A 113 -18.20 6.91 18.47
N ILE A 114 -18.15 7.87 17.58
CA ILE A 114 -17.08 8.86 17.52
C ILE A 114 -17.46 10.05 18.37
N SER A 115 -16.61 10.37 19.34
CA SER A 115 -16.78 11.56 20.21
C SER A 115 -15.93 12.74 19.74
N SER A 116 -14.75 12.49 19.18
CA SER A 116 -13.80 13.51 18.74
C SER A 116 -13.20 13.23 17.37
N SER A 117 -12.63 12.03 17.17
CA SER A 117 -12.04 11.60 15.91
C SER A 117 -12.17 10.10 15.73
N LEU A 118 -12.08 9.64 14.47
CA LEU A 118 -12.03 8.21 14.16
C LEU A 118 -10.85 7.53 14.87
N TRP A 119 -9.67 8.18 14.85
CA TRP A 119 -8.47 7.68 15.52
C TRP A 119 -8.70 7.44 17.01
N GLN A 120 -9.20 8.46 17.74
CA GLN A 120 -9.42 8.36 19.17
C GLN A 120 -10.44 7.27 19.51
N SER A 121 -11.54 7.19 18.78
CA SER A 121 -12.55 6.14 18.98
C SER A 121 -11.99 4.72 18.81
N PHE A 122 -11.05 4.50 17.86
CA PHE A 122 -10.39 3.21 17.69
C PHE A 122 -9.44 2.88 18.85
N ILE A 123 -8.68 3.87 19.33
CA ILE A 123 -7.78 3.69 20.48
C ILE A 123 -8.57 3.37 21.74
N ASP A 124 -9.66 4.08 22.00
CA ASP A 124 -10.54 3.87 23.16
C ASP A 124 -11.17 2.45 23.14
N ASN A 125 -11.48 1.96 21.96
CA ASN A 125 -11.96 0.60 21.74
C ASN A 125 -10.83 -0.46 21.61
N LYS A 126 -9.57 -0.10 21.92
CA LYS A 126 -8.38 -0.98 21.87
C LYS A 126 -8.15 -1.62 20.50
N LEU A 127 -8.55 -0.94 19.43
CA LEU A 127 -8.34 -1.37 18.05
C LEU A 127 -6.97 -0.93 17.54
N SER A 128 -6.39 -1.71 16.64
CA SER A 128 -5.08 -1.39 16.07
C SER A 128 -5.14 -0.11 15.22
N PRO A 129 -4.14 0.81 15.37
CA PRO A 129 -4.00 1.98 14.50
C PRO A 129 -3.98 1.65 13.01
N ALA A 130 -3.44 0.47 12.63
CA ALA A 130 -3.44 0.00 11.25
C ALA A 130 -4.86 -0.19 10.69
N LEU A 131 -5.85 -0.47 11.54
CA LEU A 131 -7.25 -0.60 11.11
C LEU A 131 -7.84 0.76 10.75
N VAL A 132 -7.51 1.83 11.50
CA VAL A 132 -7.92 3.21 11.18
C VAL A 132 -7.48 3.59 9.78
N SER A 133 -6.19 3.35 9.45
CA SER A 133 -5.64 3.66 8.14
C SER A 133 -6.35 2.89 7.02
N LYS A 134 -6.72 1.63 7.27
CA LYS A 134 -7.49 0.82 6.30
C LYS A 134 -8.89 1.38 6.08
N VAL A 135 -9.59 1.76 7.15
CA VAL A 135 -10.94 2.37 7.07
C VAL A 135 -10.86 3.72 6.35
N ALA A 136 -9.91 4.57 6.73
CA ALA A 136 -9.71 5.86 6.07
C ALA A 136 -9.41 5.71 4.58
N SER A 137 -8.55 4.75 4.21
CA SER A 137 -8.24 4.47 2.80
C SER A 137 -9.45 3.92 2.03
N LEU A 138 -10.29 3.10 2.69
CA LEU A 138 -11.47 2.51 2.07
C LEU A 138 -12.52 3.57 1.70
N TYR A 139 -12.72 4.54 2.58
CA TYR A 139 -13.71 5.61 2.38
C TYR A 139 -13.12 6.94 1.91
N ALA A 140 -11.83 7.00 1.56
CA ALA A 140 -11.11 8.23 1.22
C ALA A 140 -11.81 9.13 0.17
N TRP A 141 -12.61 8.53 -0.72
CA TRP A 141 -13.34 9.23 -1.77
C TRP A 141 -14.83 9.41 -1.49
N THR A 142 -15.33 8.82 -0.40
CA THR A 142 -16.75 8.81 -0.06
C THR A 142 -17.04 9.68 1.16
N ILE A 143 -16.15 9.67 2.15
CA ILE A 143 -16.28 10.38 3.43
C ILE A 143 -15.09 11.32 3.60
N ASP A 144 -15.37 12.57 3.92
CA ASP A 144 -14.34 13.52 4.34
C ASP A 144 -14.07 13.35 5.84
N PHE A 145 -13.00 12.65 6.18
CA PHE A 145 -12.64 12.38 7.58
C PHE A 145 -12.25 13.63 8.39
N PHE A 146 -12.06 14.79 7.74
CA PHE A 146 -11.93 16.07 8.43
C PHE A 146 -13.27 16.70 8.83
N ASP A 147 -14.38 16.17 8.30
CA ASP A 147 -15.75 16.64 8.55
C ASP A 147 -16.57 15.64 9.40
N ILE A 148 -15.88 14.70 10.06
CA ILE A 148 -16.50 13.75 10.98
C ILE A 148 -17.15 14.50 12.15
N GLN A 149 -18.36 14.07 12.48
CA GLN A 149 -19.16 14.65 13.56
C GLN A 149 -19.12 13.78 14.81
N SER A 150 -19.35 14.42 15.95
CA SER A 150 -19.74 13.67 17.16
C SER A 150 -21.00 12.86 16.85
N GLU A 151 -21.07 11.62 17.37
CA GLU A 151 -22.13 10.64 17.17
C GLU A 151 -22.11 9.88 15.83
N ASP A 152 -21.23 10.22 14.88
CA ASP A 152 -20.91 9.29 13.81
C ASP A 152 -20.46 7.97 14.41
N ASN A 153 -20.81 6.86 13.77
CA ASN A 153 -20.52 5.54 14.34
C ASN A 153 -20.11 4.53 13.27
N TYR A 154 -19.54 3.43 13.73
CA TYR A 154 -19.11 2.36 12.85
C TYR A 154 -19.41 0.98 13.44
N LYS A 155 -19.63 0.00 12.56
CA LYS A 155 -19.63 -1.44 12.84
C LYS A 155 -18.72 -2.10 11.82
N ILE A 156 -17.71 -2.86 12.28
CA ILE A 156 -16.69 -3.42 11.40
C ILE A 156 -16.45 -4.89 11.70
N ILE A 157 -16.30 -5.68 10.64
CA ILE A 157 -15.86 -7.08 10.67
C ILE A 157 -14.53 -7.15 9.93
N PHE A 158 -13.48 -7.63 10.59
CA PHE A 158 -12.13 -7.62 10.03
C PHE A 158 -11.32 -8.85 10.47
N GLU A 159 -10.22 -9.08 9.77
CA GLU A 159 -9.25 -10.14 10.04
C GLU A 159 -8.15 -9.60 10.97
N SER A 160 -7.86 -10.35 12.03
CA SER A 160 -6.65 -10.18 12.84
C SER A 160 -5.73 -11.38 12.63
N LYS A 161 -4.44 -11.12 12.45
CA LYS A 161 -3.42 -12.13 12.17
C LYS A 161 -2.65 -12.47 13.43
N TYR A 162 -2.43 -13.75 13.67
CA TYR A 162 -1.71 -14.26 14.83
C TYR A 162 -0.66 -15.30 14.41
N VAL A 163 0.43 -15.34 15.15
CA VAL A 163 1.42 -16.42 15.13
C VAL A 163 1.63 -16.84 16.58
N GLU A 164 1.47 -18.13 16.89
CA GLU A 164 1.61 -18.67 18.26
C GLU A 164 0.81 -17.83 19.30
N ASN A 165 -0.44 -17.48 18.99
CA ASN A 165 -1.30 -16.61 19.77
C ASN A 165 -0.82 -15.15 19.95
N LYS A 166 0.28 -14.74 19.33
CA LYS A 166 0.74 -13.34 19.33
C LYS A 166 0.11 -12.60 18.16
N PHE A 167 -0.50 -11.46 18.43
CA PHE A 167 -1.03 -10.57 17.39
C PHE A 167 0.13 -9.99 16.57
N ILE A 168 0.06 -10.16 15.25
CA ILE A 168 1.08 -9.68 14.30
C ILE A 168 0.56 -8.61 13.33
N GLY A 169 -0.75 -8.32 13.37
CA GLY A 169 -1.30 -7.26 12.53
C GLY A 169 -2.74 -7.49 12.11
N VAL A 170 -3.27 -6.50 11.41
CA VAL A 170 -4.63 -6.51 10.85
C VAL A 170 -4.60 -7.01 9.42
N GLY A 171 -5.47 -7.97 9.11
CA GLY A 171 -5.73 -8.47 7.77
C GLY A 171 -6.69 -7.56 6.99
N ASN A 172 -7.61 -8.17 6.28
CA ASN A 172 -8.60 -7.46 5.47
C ASN A 172 -9.84 -7.10 6.29
N ILE A 173 -10.45 -5.97 5.97
CA ILE A 173 -11.82 -5.67 6.39
C ILE A 173 -12.75 -6.59 5.57
N LYS A 174 -13.66 -7.30 6.22
CA LYS A 174 -14.67 -8.14 5.55
C LYS A 174 -15.90 -7.33 5.18
N ALA A 175 -16.36 -6.55 6.13
CA ALA A 175 -17.48 -5.64 5.96
C ALA A 175 -17.37 -4.48 6.96
N ILE A 176 -17.86 -3.33 6.57
CA ILE A 176 -18.00 -2.19 7.46
C ILE A 176 -19.26 -1.42 7.10
N LEU A 177 -19.97 -0.98 8.13
CA LEU A 177 -20.98 0.06 8.09
C LEU A 177 -20.39 1.28 8.80
N PHE A 178 -20.34 2.40 8.12
CA PHE A 178 -19.94 3.69 8.68
C PHE A 178 -21.13 4.65 8.55
N ASN A 179 -21.68 5.11 9.68
CA ASN A 179 -22.71 6.13 9.69
C ASN A 179 -22.03 7.50 9.82
N HIS A 180 -22.26 8.38 8.86
CA HIS A 180 -21.77 9.75 8.85
C HIS A 180 -22.91 10.72 8.59
N LYS A 181 -23.14 11.63 9.52
CA LYS A 181 -24.23 12.62 9.45
C LYS A 181 -25.61 11.99 9.19
N GLY A 182 -25.89 10.87 9.87
CA GLY A 182 -27.13 10.12 9.76
C GLY A 182 -27.30 9.32 8.46
N ARG A 183 -26.25 9.25 7.61
CA ARG A 183 -26.25 8.46 6.39
C ARG A 183 -25.33 7.24 6.54
N ASP A 184 -25.83 6.08 6.16
CA ASP A 184 -25.10 4.82 6.17
C ASP A 184 -24.25 4.64 4.90
N PHE A 185 -23.00 4.22 5.10
CA PHE A 185 -22.04 3.89 4.07
C PHE A 185 -21.56 2.45 4.31
N TYR A 186 -21.99 1.54 3.46
CA TYR A 186 -21.60 0.14 3.53
C TYR A 186 -20.39 -0.15 2.64
N ALA A 187 -19.49 -1.02 3.09
CA ALA A 187 -18.46 -1.61 2.27
C ALA A 187 -18.33 -3.10 2.56
N PHE A 188 -18.44 -3.91 1.52
CA PHE A 188 -18.33 -5.36 1.56
C PHE A 188 -17.16 -5.82 0.72
N ARG A 189 -16.27 -6.64 1.30
CA ARG A 189 -15.17 -7.24 0.55
C ARG A 189 -15.71 -8.42 -0.28
N TYR A 190 -15.42 -8.39 -1.56
CA TYR A 190 -15.80 -9.43 -2.50
C TYR A 190 -14.61 -9.84 -3.36
N LEU A 191 -14.46 -11.16 -3.57
CA LEU A 191 -13.48 -11.72 -4.49
C LEU A 191 -14.18 -12.02 -5.82
N SER A 192 -13.85 -11.27 -6.87
CA SER A 192 -14.36 -11.55 -8.22
C SER A 192 -13.76 -12.86 -8.74
N LYS A 193 -14.61 -13.87 -8.97
CA LYS A 193 -14.19 -15.16 -9.53
C LYS A 193 -13.60 -15.03 -10.94
N SER A 194 -14.08 -14.06 -11.72
CA SER A 194 -13.65 -13.87 -13.12
C SER A 194 -12.35 -13.08 -13.26
N LYS A 195 -12.08 -12.11 -12.38
CA LYS A 195 -10.91 -11.22 -12.47
C LYS A 195 -9.80 -11.54 -11.48
N LYS A 196 -9.99 -12.48 -10.54
CA LYS A 196 -9.09 -12.76 -9.39
C LYS A 196 -8.71 -11.50 -8.60
N VAL A 197 -9.51 -10.45 -8.68
CA VAL A 197 -9.30 -9.17 -8.01
C VAL A 197 -10.21 -9.09 -6.80
N GLU A 198 -9.62 -8.86 -5.65
CA GLU A 198 -10.34 -8.54 -4.43
C GLU A 198 -10.67 -7.07 -4.41
N SER A 199 -11.93 -6.75 -4.18
CA SER A 199 -12.42 -5.39 -4.17
C SER A 199 -13.48 -5.19 -3.10
N TYR A 200 -13.71 -3.93 -2.77
CA TYR A 200 -14.83 -3.54 -1.90
C TYR A 200 -15.96 -2.98 -2.75
N PHE A 201 -17.17 -3.28 -2.31
CA PHE A 201 -18.41 -2.88 -3.01
C PHE A 201 -19.39 -2.28 -2.01
N THR A 202 -20.19 -1.33 -2.47
CA THR A 202 -21.33 -0.79 -1.73
C THR A 202 -22.44 -1.83 -1.63
N GLU A 203 -23.51 -1.54 -0.91
CA GLU A 203 -24.73 -2.36 -0.85
C GLU A 203 -25.42 -2.49 -2.21
N SER A 204 -25.28 -1.50 -3.09
CA SER A 204 -25.79 -1.52 -4.48
C SER A 204 -24.88 -2.30 -5.45
N GLY A 205 -23.74 -2.83 -4.98
CA GLY A 205 -22.77 -3.54 -5.81
C GLY A 205 -21.83 -2.63 -6.61
N GLU A 206 -21.79 -1.34 -6.32
CA GLU A 206 -20.82 -0.40 -6.91
C GLU A 206 -19.44 -0.61 -6.29
N SER A 207 -18.38 -0.65 -7.12
CA SER A 207 -17.01 -0.84 -6.64
C SER A 207 -16.53 0.35 -5.84
N MET A 208 -15.95 0.08 -4.66
CA MET A 208 -15.26 1.05 -3.80
C MET A 208 -13.74 0.99 -3.95
N GLN A 209 -13.23 0.23 -4.92
CA GLN A 209 -11.76 0.18 -5.15
C GLN A 209 -11.25 1.61 -5.24
N ARG A 210 -9.95 1.79 -4.89
CA ARG A 210 -9.27 3.08 -5.09
C ARG A 210 -9.75 3.67 -6.38
N ALA A 211 -10.70 4.54 -6.19
CA ALA A 211 -11.52 5.07 -7.23
C ALA A 211 -10.68 5.67 -8.33
N LEU A 212 -9.48 6.12 -7.97
CA LEU A 212 -8.53 6.70 -8.90
C LEU A 212 -7.11 6.20 -8.59
N LEU A 213 -6.32 5.96 -9.63
CA LEU A 213 -4.87 5.82 -9.51
C LEU A 213 -4.29 7.09 -8.89
N SER A 214 -3.21 6.96 -8.15
CA SER A 214 -2.48 8.10 -7.55
C SER A 214 -1.93 9.08 -8.59
N ALA A 215 -1.70 8.62 -9.82
CA ALA A 215 -1.31 9.45 -10.96
C ALA A 215 -1.81 8.83 -12.28
N PRO A 216 -2.16 9.66 -13.27
CA PRO A 216 -2.60 9.21 -14.60
C PRO A 216 -1.44 8.92 -15.58
N LEU A 217 -0.20 8.94 -15.10
CA LEU A 217 1.04 8.74 -15.85
C LEU A 217 2.01 7.88 -15.05
N GLU A 218 2.90 7.15 -15.73
CA GLU A 218 4.10 6.55 -15.13
C GLU A 218 5.24 7.58 -15.03
N TYR A 219 6.10 7.46 -14.00
CA TYR A 219 7.30 8.30 -13.79
C TYR A 219 7.05 9.81 -13.83
N VAL A 220 6.34 10.34 -12.83
CA VAL A 220 5.85 11.73 -12.85
C VAL A 220 6.67 12.69 -12.01
N ARG A 221 6.98 13.84 -12.59
CA ARG A 221 7.39 15.03 -11.86
C ARG A 221 6.24 16.03 -11.81
N ILE A 222 5.79 16.37 -10.61
CA ILE A 222 4.77 17.42 -10.43
C ILE A 222 5.42 18.77 -10.69
N SER A 223 4.97 19.49 -11.73
CA SER A 223 5.44 20.83 -12.07
C SER A 223 4.60 21.93 -11.43
N SER A 224 3.32 21.65 -11.10
CA SER A 224 2.47 22.58 -10.38
C SER A 224 1.41 21.82 -9.56
N LYS A 225 1.26 22.20 -8.29
CA LYS A 225 0.28 21.62 -7.36
C LYS A 225 -1.08 22.31 -7.48
N PHE A 226 -2.11 21.67 -6.94
CA PHE A 226 -3.42 22.26 -6.70
C PHE A 226 -3.30 23.52 -5.84
N SER A 227 -4.01 24.58 -6.23
CA SER A 227 -4.01 25.84 -5.49
C SER A 227 -5.30 26.62 -5.76
N ASN A 228 -5.87 27.19 -4.72
CA ASN A 228 -7.01 28.12 -4.86
C ASN A 228 -6.59 29.51 -5.35
N ARG A 229 -5.28 29.85 -5.26
CA ARG A 229 -4.74 31.15 -5.69
C ARG A 229 -3.26 30.99 -6.06
N ARG A 230 -2.93 31.04 -7.37
CA ARG A 230 -1.55 31.13 -7.87
C ARG A 230 -1.43 32.16 -8.97
N LEU A 231 -0.22 32.68 -9.17
CA LEU A 231 0.09 33.52 -10.34
C LEU A 231 0.07 32.64 -11.60
N HIS A 232 -0.79 32.98 -12.56
CA HIS A 232 -0.90 32.22 -13.81
C HIS A 232 0.36 32.46 -14.67
N PRO A 233 1.09 31.41 -15.12
CA PRO A 233 2.38 31.58 -15.79
C PRO A 233 2.31 32.40 -17.08
N ILE A 234 1.21 32.29 -17.84
CA ILE A 234 1.03 33.01 -19.12
C ILE A 234 0.31 34.34 -18.89
N LYS A 235 -0.83 34.33 -18.19
CA LYS A 235 -1.67 35.53 -18.06
C LYS A 235 -1.20 36.54 -17.01
N LYS A 236 -0.21 36.17 -16.17
CA LYS A 236 0.37 37.00 -15.09
C LYS A 236 -0.68 37.60 -14.12
N ILE A 237 -1.79 36.92 -13.93
CA ILE A 237 -2.85 37.25 -12.97
C ILE A 237 -3.03 36.15 -11.95
N TYR A 238 -3.47 36.50 -10.76
CA TYR A 238 -3.81 35.50 -9.74
C TYR A 238 -5.12 34.81 -10.07
N ARG A 239 -5.09 33.46 -10.14
CA ARG A 239 -6.28 32.64 -10.36
C ARG A 239 -6.12 31.24 -9.77
N PRO A 240 -7.21 30.52 -9.52
CA PRO A 240 -7.14 29.14 -9.07
C PRO A 240 -6.49 28.23 -10.11
N HIS A 241 -5.77 27.23 -9.63
CA HIS A 241 -5.36 26.04 -10.37
C HIS A 241 -5.99 24.82 -9.70
N HIS A 242 -7.17 24.42 -10.18
CA HIS A 242 -7.93 23.32 -9.63
C HIS A 242 -7.52 21.97 -10.24
N GLY A 243 -6.22 21.74 -10.35
CA GLY A 243 -5.60 20.53 -10.87
C GLY A 243 -4.16 20.35 -10.39
N VAL A 244 -3.53 19.31 -10.87
CA VAL A 244 -2.09 19.03 -10.70
C VAL A 244 -1.49 18.91 -12.09
N ASP A 245 -0.42 19.68 -12.35
CA ASP A 245 0.30 19.61 -13.60
C ASP A 245 1.44 18.60 -13.47
N TYR A 246 1.41 17.56 -14.29
CA TYR A 246 2.44 16.54 -14.40
C TYR A 246 3.31 16.81 -15.64
N ALA A 247 4.56 17.18 -15.43
CA ALA A 247 5.53 17.38 -16.52
C ALA A 247 5.97 16.02 -17.05
N ALA A 248 5.78 15.80 -18.34
CA ALA A 248 6.21 14.59 -19.04
C ALA A 248 6.49 14.92 -20.52
N PRO A 249 7.33 14.15 -21.22
CA PRO A 249 7.56 14.32 -22.66
C PRO A 249 6.26 14.23 -23.46
N SER A 250 6.17 15.00 -24.55
CA SER A 250 5.05 14.87 -25.50
C SER A 250 5.00 13.45 -26.05
N GLY A 251 3.80 12.85 -26.10
CA GLY A 251 3.59 11.45 -26.51
C GLY A 251 3.61 10.42 -25.37
N THR A 252 3.93 10.84 -24.13
CA THR A 252 3.81 9.94 -22.96
C THR A 252 2.37 9.48 -22.79
N ASP A 253 2.18 8.21 -22.51
CA ASP A 253 0.85 7.60 -22.36
C ASP A 253 0.10 8.19 -21.15
N VAL A 254 -1.15 8.58 -21.37
CA VAL A 254 -2.10 9.00 -20.34
C VAL A 254 -3.13 7.92 -20.16
N VAL A 255 -3.29 7.47 -18.90
CA VAL A 255 -4.26 6.42 -18.57
C VAL A 255 -5.45 6.95 -17.78
N SER A 256 -6.59 6.29 -17.90
CA SER A 256 -7.73 6.55 -17.02
C SER A 256 -7.38 6.20 -15.59
N THR A 257 -7.59 7.13 -14.68
CA THR A 257 -7.30 6.88 -13.25
C THR A 257 -8.32 5.98 -12.57
N GLY A 258 -9.49 5.75 -13.18
CA GLY A 258 -10.53 4.87 -12.65
C GLY A 258 -11.47 4.37 -13.73
N ASP A 259 -12.27 3.34 -13.40
CA ASP A 259 -13.34 2.85 -14.25
C ASP A 259 -14.40 3.94 -14.45
N GLY A 260 -14.87 4.14 -15.67
CA GLY A 260 -15.88 5.15 -15.92
C GLY A 260 -16.29 5.33 -17.38
N LYS A 261 -17.22 6.25 -17.61
CA LYS A 261 -17.74 6.58 -18.93
C LYS A 261 -17.18 7.91 -19.40
N VAL A 262 -16.63 7.96 -20.60
CA VAL A 262 -16.19 9.21 -21.26
C VAL A 262 -17.42 10.08 -21.51
N ILE A 263 -17.48 11.24 -20.87
CA ILE A 263 -18.56 12.22 -21.03
C ILE A 263 -18.14 13.41 -21.88
N PHE A 264 -16.85 13.52 -22.20
CA PHE A 264 -16.32 14.52 -23.13
C PHE A 264 -14.99 14.03 -23.72
N ALA A 265 -14.80 14.16 -25.01
CA ALA A 265 -13.53 13.97 -25.71
C ALA A 265 -13.51 14.92 -26.91
N GLY A 266 -12.68 15.97 -26.83
CA GLY A 266 -12.64 17.01 -27.86
C GLY A 266 -11.76 18.18 -27.47
N ARG A 267 -11.71 19.21 -28.34
CA ARG A 267 -10.99 20.47 -28.09
C ARG A 267 -11.86 21.42 -27.26
N SER A 268 -11.30 22.03 -26.23
CA SER A 268 -12.03 22.94 -25.31
C SER A 268 -11.18 24.15 -24.96
N GLY A 269 -11.23 25.19 -25.82
CA GLY A 269 -10.57 26.49 -25.58
C GLY A 269 -9.14 26.36 -25.01
N GLY A 270 -8.91 27.02 -23.88
CA GLY A 270 -7.60 27.00 -23.21
C GLY A 270 -7.18 25.63 -22.65
N ALA A 271 -8.09 24.68 -22.48
CA ALA A 271 -7.76 23.32 -22.06
C ALA A 271 -7.14 22.46 -23.18
N GLY A 272 -7.21 22.96 -24.43
CA GLY A 272 -6.72 22.18 -25.58
C GLY A 272 -7.56 20.91 -25.81
N ASN A 273 -6.90 19.84 -26.23
CA ASN A 273 -7.55 18.53 -26.32
C ASN A 273 -7.77 17.98 -24.90
N MET A 274 -9.01 17.66 -24.58
CA MET A 274 -9.43 17.29 -23.24
C MET A 274 -10.32 16.05 -23.25
N ILE A 275 -10.16 15.20 -22.24
CA ILE A 275 -11.08 14.10 -21.92
C ILE A 275 -11.70 14.39 -20.56
N LYS A 276 -13.01 14.10 -20.42
CA LYS A 276 -13.68 14.03 -19.11
C LYS A 276 -14.27 12.64 -18.96
N ILE A 277 -14.03 12.03 -17.80
CA ILE A 277 -14.55 10.70 -17.44
C ILE A 277 -15.43 10.87 -16.20
N LYS A 278 -16.67 10.40 -16.28
CA LYS A 278 -17.55 10.24 -15.12
C LYS A 278 -17.37 8.83 -14.60
N HIS A 279 -16.88 8.72 -13.36
CA HIS A 279 -16.66 7.44 -12.72
C HIS A 279 -17.96 6.88 -12.15
N SER A 280 -17.99 5.55 -11.97
CA SER A 280 -19.17 4.82 -11.49
C SER A 280 -19.40 4.95 -9.99
N PHE A 281 -18.54 5.68 -9.26
CA PHE A 281 -18.60 5.85 -7.81
C PHE A 281 -18.60 7.32 -7.44
N GLY A 282 -19.23 7.67 -6.32
CA GLY A 282 -19.05 8.92 -5.57
C GLY A 282 -19.30 10.21 -6.32
N ASN A 283 -20.05 10.20 -7.46
CA ASN A 283 -20.26 11.35 -8.35
C ASN A 283 -18.93 12.06 -8.71
N VAL A 284 -17.90 11.26 -9.02
CA VAL A 284 -16.55 11.71 -9.35
C VAL A 284 -16.42 11.93 -10.85
N VAL A 285 -15.80 13.06 -11.23
CA VAL A 285 -15.42 13.37 -12.62
C VAL A 285 -13.94 13.71 -12.67
N THR A 286 -13.18 13.03 -13.53
CA THR A 286 -11.80 13.41 -13.83
C THR A 286 -11.69 14.11 -15.17
N LYS A 287 -10.69 15.01 -15.27
CA LYS A 287 -10.39 15.75 -16.50
C LYS A 287 -8.90 15.61 -16.79
N TYR A 288 -8.59 15.40 -18.07
CA TYR A 288 -7.25 15.24 -18.62
C TYR A 288 -7.08 16.28 -19.73
N LEU A 289 -6.26 17.31 -19.52
CA LEU A 289 -6.14 18.47 -20.38
C LEU A 289 -4.78 18.50 -21.10
N HIS A 290 -4.69 19.34 -22.13
CA HIS A 290 -3.50 19.61 -22.94
C HIS A 290 -2.98 18.39 -23.72
N LEU A 291 -3.84 17.39 -23.97
CA LEU A 291 -3.46 16.15 -24.65
C LEU A 291 -2.97 16.42 -26.08
N LEU A 292 -1.99 15.64 -26.53
CA LEU A 292 -1.53 15.63 -27.91
C LEU A 292 -2.63 15.07 -28.81
N ARG A 293 -3.11 13.89 -28.46
CA ARG A 293 -4.17 13.15 -29.17
C ARG A 293 -4.89 12.18 -28.22
N PHE A 294 -6.06 11.75 -28.65
CA PHE A 294 -6.83 10.72 -27.95
C PHE A 294 -6.37 9.33 -28.43
N ALA A 295 -6.40 8.33 -27.54
CA ALA A 295 -6.13 6.96 -27.92
C ALA A 295 -7.23 6.41 -28.85
N LYS A 296 -6.89 5.43 -29.66
CA LYS A 296 -7.83 4.82 -30.62
C LYS A 296 -9.08 4.31 -29.92
N GLY A 297 -10.24 4.71 -30.43
CA GLY A 297 -11.56 4.30 -29.91
C GLY A 297 -12.07 5.12 -28.70
N ILE A 298 -11.33 6.11 -28.20
CA ILE A 298 -11.81 7.00 -27.15
C ILE A 298 -12.74 8.07 -27.76
N LYS A 299 -14.01 7.98 -27.39
CA LYS A 299 -15.08 8.89 -27.81
C LYS A 299 -16.13 9.00 -26.70
N VAL A 300 -16.96 10.04 -26.76
CA VAL A 300 -18.08 10.22 -25.83
C VAL A 300 -18.95 8.97 -25.80
N GLY A 301 -19.34 8.53 -24.62
CA GLY A 301 -20.12 7.31 -24.40
C GLY A 301 -19.29 6.03 -24.22
N LYS A 302 -17.99 6.03 -24.59
CA LYS A 302 -17.10 4.87 -24.38
C LYS A 302 -16.88 4.64 -22.90
N TYR A 303 -17.00 3.38 -22.46
CA TYR A 303 -16.57 2.92 -21.15
C TYR A 303 -15.07 2.62 -21.16
N VAL A 304 -14.35 3.06 -20.14
CA VAL A 304 -12.91 2.84 -19.97
C VAL A 304 -12.65 2.21 -18.60
N GLU A 305 -11.63 1.38 -18.54
CA GLU A 305 -11.17 0.74 -17.30
C GLU A 305 -10.02 1.53 -16.67
N GLN A 306 -9.84 1.38 -15.36
CA GLN A 306 -8.68 1.94 -14.65
C GLN A 306 -7.39 1.41 -15.28
N GLY A 307 -6.41 2.30 -15.51
CA GLY A 307 -5.15 1.96 -16.18
C GLY A 307 -5.24 1.86 -17.71
N GLN A 308 -6.44 1.97 -18.31
CA GLN A 308 -6.58 1.97 -19.76
C GLN A 308 -6.00 3.25 -20.37
N LYS A 309 -5.14 3.13 -21.40
CA LYS A 309 -4.66 4.28 -22.19
C LYS A 309 -5.83 5.02 -22.83
N ILE A 310 -5.91 6.33 -22.57
CA ILE A 310 -6.96 7.22 -23.07
C ILE A 310 -6.43 8.30 -24.01
N GLY A 311 -5.15 8.63 -23.94
CA GLY A 311 -4.51 9.65 -24.77
C GLY A 311 -3.02 9.74 -24.55
N GLU A 312 -2.43 10.82 -25.00
CA GLU A 312 -1.00 11.10 -24.87
C GLU A 312 -0.79 12.54 -24.41
N VAL A 313 0.25 12.74 -23.59
CA VAL A 313 0.69 14.07 -23.13
C VAL A 313 1.02 14.96 -24.32
N GLY A 314 0.57 16.20 -24.26
CA GLY A 314 0.86 17.21 -25.26
C GLY A 314 1.08 18.59 -24.66
N SER A 315 0.88 19.60 -25.50
CA SER A 315 0.95 21.03 -25.13
C SER A 315 -0.14 21.82 -25.85
N THR A 316 -1.32 21.22 -26.08
CA THR A 316 -2.40 21.87 -26.82
C THR A 316 -3.16 22.87 -25.92
N GLY A 317 -3.68 23.92 -26.50
CA GLY A 317 -4.37 24.99 -25.78
C GLY A 317 -3.43 25.99 -25.10
N LEU A 318 -3.78 26.49 -23.91
CA LEU A 318 -2.99 27.44 -23.10
C LEU A 318 -1.96 26.70 -22.26
N SER A 319 -0.87 26.28 -22.86
CA SER A 319 0.23 25.53 -22.24
C SER A 319 1.56 26.21 -22.54
N THR A 320 2.51 26.16 -21.61
CA THR A 320 3.88 26.66 -21.75
C THR A 320 4.88 25.59 -22.19
N GLY A 321 4.46 24.34 -22.24
CA GLY A 321 5.30 23.20 -22.62
C GLY A 321 4.57 21.88 -22.34
N PRO A 322 5.15 20.74 -22.76
CA PRO A 322 4.50 19.43 -22.59
C PRO A 322 4.22 19.09 -21.13
N HIS A 323 2.94 18.91 -20.79
CA HIS A 323 2.46 18.46 -19.48
C HIS A 323 1.01 17.96 -19.57
N LEU A 324 0.58 17.24 -18.57
CA LEU A 324 -0.81 16.87 -18.33
C LEU A 324 -1.34 17.71 -17.14
N ASP A 325 -2.40 18.51 -17.36
CA ASP A 325 -3.19 19.09 -16.28
C ASP A 325 -4.31 18.08 -15.92
N TYR A 326 -4.15 17.45 -14.77
CA TYR A 326 -5.09 16.45 -14.24
C TYR A 326 -5.94 17.03 -13.13
N ARG A 327 -7.25 16.85 -13.23
CA ARG A 327 -8.22 17.43 -12.29
C ARG A 327 -9.23 16.42 -11.81
N VAL A 328 -9.58 16.50 -10.53
CA VAL A 328 -10.62 15.69 -9.88
C VAL A 328 -11.74 16.58 -9.35
N TYR A 329 -12.97 16.20 -9.64
CA TYR A 329 -14.17 16.85 -9.14
C TYR A 329 -15.03 15.82 -8.43
N ILE A 330 -15.49 16.16 -7.21
CA ILE A 330 -16.43 15.35 -6.43
C ILE A 330 -17.65 16.20 -6.15
N ASN A 331 -18.84 15.72 -6.51
CA ASN A 331 -20.08 16.49 -6.42
C ASN A 331 -19.98 17.88 -7.06
N GLY A 332 -19.28 17.99 -8.19
CA GLY A 332 -19.06 19.24 -8.92
C GLY A 332 -18.01 20.19 -8.33
N LYS A 333 -17.47 19.92 -7.15
CA LYS A 333 -16.42 20.71 -6.49
C LYS A 333 -15.04 20.14 -6.80
N ALA A 334 -14.09 21.01 -7.15
CA ALA A 334 -12.71 20.62 -7.38
C ALA A 334 -12.07 20.12 -6.07
N LYS A 335 -11.34 19.03 -6.15
CA LYS A 335 -10.57 18.43 -5.04
C LYS A 335 -9.11 18.30 -5.45
N ASN A 336 -8.20 18.37 -4.46
CA ASN A 336 -6.79 18.13 -4.70
C ASN A 336 -6.57 16.66 -5.10
N PRO A 337 -5.96 16.39 -6.27
CA PRO A 337 -5.70 15.02 -6.73
C PRO A 337 -4.60 14.25 -5.95
N LEU A 338 -3.80 14.96 -5.14
CA LEU A 338 -2.67 14.41 -4.36
C LEU A 338 -3.12 13.98 -2.97
#